data_7175414b4ff67327f4ee6add01b39e0b
#
_entry.id   7175414b4ff67327f4ee6add01b39e0b
#
_cell.length_a   1.000
_cell.length_b   1.000
_cell.length_c   1.000
_cell.angle_alpha   90.00
_cell.angle_beta   90.00
_cell.angle_gamma   90.00
#
_symmetry.space_group_name_H-M   'P 1'
#
loop_
_entity.id
_entity.type
_entity.pdbx_description
1 polymer ?
#
loop_
_entity_poly.entity_id
_entity_poly.type
_entity_poly.pdbx_seq_one_letter_code
_entity_poly.pdbx_strand_id
1 'polypeptide(L)'
;MSGSRLIELIQQQAKAQQNFGIELATVISPPPKLIIRVDNMPVNLQGDDLIVCEHLLEHSRTYSTSPIITNSEVSEWADSAPPKHNHTHSVEKLTISNQTATIHTKLQAGDRVAVQAFPGGQQYLVIDKVVVMGG
;
A
#
# COMPACT_ATOMS: atom_id res chain seq x y z
N MET A 1 -6.15 21.29 -48.51
CA MET A 1 -6.54 20.43 -47.39
C MET A 1 -8.01 20.59 -47.08
N SER A 2 -8.74 19.50 -47.13
CA SER A 2 -10.14 19.54 -46.67
C SER A 2 -10.18 19.76 -45.17
N GLY A 3 -11.21 20.44 -44.67
CA GLY A 3 -11.38 20.69 -43.25
C GLY A 3 -11.48 19.39 -42.41
N SER A 4 -12.00 18.30 -43.00
CA SER A 4 -12.10 17.01 -42.33
C SER A 4 -10.74 16.39 -42.06
N ARG A 5 -9.77 16.56 -42.96
CA ARG A 5 -8.41 16.03 -42.74
C ARG A 5 -7.66 16.81 -41.66
N LEU A 6 -7.91 18.11 -41.57
CA LEU A 6 -7.34 18.92 -40.49
C LEU A 6 -7.88 18.48 -39.13
N ILE A 7 -9.17 18.19 -39.04
CA ILE A 7 -9.78 17.67 -37.82
C ILE A 7 -9.18 16.31 -37.39
N GLU A 8 -8.98 15.41 -38.40
CA GLU A 8 -8.35 14.11 -38.15
C GLU A 8 -6.93 14.25 -37.60
N LEU A 9 -6.13 15.17 -38.16
CA LEU A 9 -4.77 15.42 -37.68
C LEU A 9 -4.77 15.96 -36.24
N ILE A 10 -5.67 16.87 -35.93
CA ILE A 10 -5.80 17.39 -34.55
C ILE A 10 -6.19 16.29 -33.61
N GLN A 11 -7.13 15.42 -33.99
CA GLN A 11 -7.55 14.29 -33.16
C GLN A 11 -6.42 13.29 -32.98
N GLN A 12 -5.63 13.01 -34.00
CA GLN A 12 -4.48 12.11 -33.89
C GLN A 12 -3.42 12.67 -32.94
N GLN A 13 -3.14 13.96 -33.03
CA GLN A 13 -2.20 14.62 -32.12
C GLN A 13 -2.71 14.62 -30.69
N ALA A 14 -3.99 14.87 -30.49
CA ALA A 14 -4.60 14.82 -29.16
C ALA A 14 -4.48 13.41 -28.56
N LYS A 15 -4.73 12.37 -29.36
CA LYS A 15 -4.57 10.97 -28.91
C LYS A 15 -3.11 10.64 -28.62
N ALA A 16 -2.17 11.11 -29.43
CA ALA A 16 -0.74 10.88 -29.20
C ALA A 16 -0.24 11.58 -27.94
N GLN A 17 -0.84 12.71 -27.58
CA GLN A 17 -0.51 13.45 -26.37
C GLN A 17 -1.23 12.93 -25.13
N GLN A 18 -2.29 12.15 -25.30
CA GLN A 18 -2.93 11.46 -24.20
C GLN A 18 -2.07 10.26 -23.78
N ASN A 19 -1.22 10.49 -22.81
CA ASN A 19 -0.38 9.44 -22.30
C ASN A 19 -1.20 8.61 -21.29
N PHE A 20 -1.63 7.42 -21.71
CA PHE A 20 -2.31 6.46 -20.86
C PHE A 20 -1.33 5.51 -20.15
N GLY A 21 -0.04 5.75 -20.31
CA GLY A 21 0.99 4.97 -19.65
C GLY A 21 1.11 5.29 -18.16
N ILE A 22 1.90 4.48 -17.50
CA ILE A 22 2.22 4.72 -16.10
C ILE A 22 3.17 5.91 -16.01
N GLU A 23 2.84 6.82 -15.11
CA GLU A 23 3.64 7.99 -14.81
C GLU A 23 4.12 7.95 -13.37
N LEU A 24 5.09 8.77 -13.04
CA LEU A 24 5.56 8.91 -11.67
C LEU A 24 5.02 10.19 -11.05
N ALA A 25 4.74 10.12 -9.76
CA ALA A 25 4.27 11.26 -8.98
C ALA A 25 4.99 11.30 -7.64
N THR A 26 4.97 12.45 -7.01
CA THR A 26 5.52 12.65 -5.66
C THR A 26 4.38 12.89 -4.68
N VAL A 27 4.45 12.23 -3.53
CA VAL A 27 3.51 12.46 -2.43
C VAL A 27 3.85 13.79 -1.78
N ILE A 28 2.89 14.70 -1.79
CA ILE A 28 3.02 16.01 -1.14
C ILE A 28 2.52 15.92 0.31
N SER A 29 1.40 15.24 0.51
CA SER A 29 0.82 15.00 1.83
C SER A 29 0.38 13.53 1.94
N PRO A 30 0.69 12.84 3.04
CA PRO A 30 0.32 11.43 3.21
C PRO A 30 -1.17 11.26 3.51
N PRO A 31 -1.70 10.03 3.38
CA PRO A 31 -3.05 9.74 3.83
C PRO A 31 -3.27 10.11 5.31
N PRO A 32 -4.48 10.45 5.74
CA PRO A 32 -5.76 10.29 5.02
C PRO A 32 -6.05 11.37 3.99
N LYS A 33 -5.37 12.49 4.02
CA LYS A 33 -5.53 13.56 3.02
C LYS A 33 -4.39 13.49 2.02
N LEU A 34 -4.41 12.45 1.19
CA LEU A 34 -3.37 12.24 0.20
C LEU A 34 -3.41 13.34 -0.86
N ILE A 35 -2.27 13.98 -1.06
CA ILE A 35 -2.04 14.94 -2.13
C ILE A 35 -0.80 14.48 -2.87
N ILE A 36 -0.91 14.38 -4.20
CA ILE A 36 0.21 14.02 -5.04
C ILE A 36 0.41 15.05 -6.14
N ARG A 37 1.60 15.06 -6.71
CA ARG A 37 1.91 15.85 -7.90
C ARG A 37 2.57 14.96 -8.92
N VAL A 38 1.93 14.79 -10.06
CA VAL A 38 2.47 14.04 -11.19
C VAL A 38 3.62 14.82 -11.81
N ASP A 39 4.69 14.13 -12.20
CA ASP A 39 5.84 14.75 -12.82
C ASP A 39 5.41 15.54 -14.07
N ASN A 40 5.98 16.72 -14.23
CA ASN A 40 5.69 17.64 -15.34
C ASN A 40 4.25 18.19 -15.35
N MET A 41 3.52 18.02 -14.26
CA MET A 41 2.19 18.57 -14.11
C MET A 41 2.21 19.66 -13.02
N PRO A 42 1.74 20.88 -13.30
CA PRO A 42 1.88 22.00 -12.35
C PRO A 42 0.78 22.06 -11.30
N VAL A 43 -0.04 21.02 -11.15
CA VAL A 43 -1.16 21.01 -10.21
C VAL A 43 -1.05 19.84 -9.24
N ASN A 44 -1.53 20.05 -8.03
CA ASN A 44 -1.68 18.99 -7.05
C ASN A 44 -3.01 18.26 -7.28
N LEU A 45 -2.99 16.95 -7.11
CA LEU A 45 -4.16 16.09 -7.22
C LEU A 45 -4.54 15.61 -5.83
N GLN A 46 -5.81 15.67 -5.51
CA GLN A 46 -6.34 15.28 -4.19
C GLN A 46 -7.81 14.90 -4.28
N GLY A 47 -8.32 14.25 -3.26
CA GLY A 47 -9.74 13.95 -3.13
C GLY A 47 -10.29 13.15 -4.32
N ASP A 48 -11.27 13.72 -4.97
CA ASP A 48 -11.97 13.06 -6.09
C ASP A 48 -11.09 12.89 -7.34
N ASP A 49 -9.94 13.54 -7.40
CA ASP A 49 -8.99 13.36 -8.48
C ASP A 49 -8.24 12.02 -8.39
N LEU A 50 -8.31 11.35 -7.24
CA LEU A 50 -7.50 10.18 -6.95
C LEU A 50 -8.36 8.96 -6.65
N ILE A 51 -7.95 7.83 -7.21
CA ILE A 51 -8.37 6.49 -6.79
C ILE A 51 -7.10 5.80 -6.30
N VAL A 52 -7.14 5.31 -5.06
CA VAL A 52 -5.94 4.79 -4.41
C VAL A 52 -6.12 3.32 -4.10
N CYS A 53 -5.13 2.51 -4.43
CA CYS A 53 -5.14 1.09 -4.08
C CYS A 53 -5.15 0.92 -2.56
N GLU A 54 -6.01 0.04 -2.06
CA GLU A 54 -6.22 -0.14 -0.62
C GLU A 54 -4.95 -0.42 0.16
N HIS A 55 -4.01 -1.16 -0.43
CA HIS A 55 -2.77 -1.53 0.27
C HIS A 55 -1.88 -0.33 0.61
N LEU A 56 -2.12 0.83 -0.01
CA LEU A 56 -1.38 2.06 0.29
C LEU A 56 -2.00 2.85 1.43
N LEU A 57 -3.23 2.52 1.79
CA LEU A 57 -3.98 3.19 2.85
C LEU A 57 -3.97 2.34 4.11
N GLU A 58 -4.26 2.95 5.24
CA GLU A 58 -4.52 2.19 6.45
C GLU A 58 -5.75 1.31 6.23
N HIS A 59 -5.60 0.02 6.48
CA HIS A 59 -6.67 -0.95 6.31
C HIS A 59 -6.54 -2.08 7.31
N SER A 60 -7.65 -2.79 7.51
CA SER A 60 -7.71 -3.91 8.43
C SER A 60 -7.85 -5.22 7.67
N ARG A 61 -7.18 -6.24 8.15
CA ARG A 61 -7.31 -7.60 7.64
C ARG A 61 -7.52 -8.56 8.78
N THR A 62 -8.40 -9.52 8.55
CA THR A 62 -8.63 -10.62 9.49
C THR A 62 -7.71 -11.77 9.13
N TYR A 63 -7.07 -12.33 10.12
CA TYR A 63 -6.17 -13.45 9.92
C TYR A 63 -6.40 -14.55 10.96
N SER A 64 -6.06 -15.77 10.57
CA SER A 64 -6.07 -16.93 11.45
C SER A 64 -4.79 -17.71 11.20
N THR A 65 -4.24 -18.29 12.23
CA THR A 65 -3.07 -19.15 12.11
C THR A 65 -3.44 -20.60 12.34
N SER A 66 -2.73 -21.50 11.69
CA SER A 66 -2.78 -22.91 12.06
C SER A 66 -2.28 -23.07 13.49
N PRO A 67 -2.75 -24.09 14.24
CA PRO A 67 -2.28 -24.32 15.60
C PRO A 67 -0.75 -24.43 15.64
N ILE A 68 -0.14 -23.63 16.50
CA ILE A 68 1.29 -23.70 16.76
C ILE A 68 1.48 -24.60 17.96
N ILE A 69 2.18 -25.71 17.77
CA ILE A 69 2.52 -26.63 18.86
C ILE A 69 3.91 -26.22 19.34
N THR A 70 3.97 -25.68 20.54
CA THR A 70 5.25 -25.38 21.18
C THR A 70 5.52 -26.44 22.23
N ASN A 71 6.52 -27.26 21.98
CA ASN A 71 7.06 -28.15 23.01
C ASN A 71 8.06 -27.36 23.85
N SER A 72 7.57 -26.62 24.83
CA SER A 72 8.46 -26.06 25.83
C SER A 72 8.54 -27.03 26.99
N GLU A 73 9.55 -27.88 27.01
CA GLU A 73 9.90 -28.62 28.18
C GLU A 73 10.63 -27.68 29.13
N VAL A 74 9.94 -27.30 30.20
CA VAL A 74 10.62 -26.68 31.31
C VAL A 74 11.24 -27.82 32.09
N SER A 75 12.55 -27.96 32.02
CA SER A 75 13.27 -28.92 32.83
C SER A 75 13.05 -28.63 34.29
N GLU A 76 12.57 -29.63 35.02
CA GLU A 76 12.44 -29.53 36.46
C GLU A 76 13.81 -29.28 37.08
N TRP A 77 13.97 -28.18 37.74
CA TRP A 77 15.11 -27.98 38.62
C TRP A 77 14.97 -28.94 39.78
N ALA A 78 15.80 -29.95 39.78
CA ALA A 78 15.90 -30.85 40.92
C ALA A 78 16.69 -30.18 42.04
N ASP A 79 16.12 -29.13 42.60
CA ASP A 79 16.68 -28.52 43.79
C ASP A 79 15.92 -29.02 45.00
N SER A 80 16.65 -29.57 45.93
CA SER A 80 16.13 -30.23 47.10
C SER A 80 15.71 -29.31 48.24
N ALA A 81 15.67 -27.99 48.03
CA ALA A 81 15.26 -27.04 49.05
C ALA A 81 13.73 -26.87 49.09
N PRO A 82 13.02 -27.20 50.16
CA PRO A 82 11.59 -26.88 50.29
C PRO A 82 11.39 -25.39 50.63
N PRO A 83 10.22 -24.80 50.26
CA PRO A 83 9.13 -25.38 49.51
C PRO A 83 9.36 -25.29 48.03
N LYS A 84 9.17 -26.39 47.32
CA LYS A 84 9.27 -26.42 45.89
C LYS A 84 7.94 -25.97 45.29
N HIS A 85 7.94 -24.82 44.69
CA HIS A 85 6.86 -24.43 43.82
C HIS A 85 7.25 -24.75 42.37
N ASN A 86 6.90 -25.96 41.94
CA ASN A 86 7.06 -26.36 40.54
C ASN A 86 5.86 -25.83 39.79
N HIS A 87 6.02 -24.68 39.15
CA HIS A 87 5.06 -24.18 38.19
C HIS A 87 5.54 -24.51 36.81
N THR A 88 5.01 -25.60 36.24
CA THR A 88 5.21 -25.93 34.84
C THR A 88 4.10 -25.25 34.04
N HIS A 89 4.46 -24.24 33.30
CA HIS A 89 3.57 -23.65 32.32
C HIS A 89 3.94 -24.22 30.98
N SER A 90 3.22 -25.24 30.50
CA SER A 90 3.38 -25.74 29.14
C SER A 90 2.25 -25.17 28.28
N VAL A 91 2.61 -24.37 27.28
CA VAL A 91 1.68 -24.01 26.22
C VAL A 91 1.81 -25.06 25.13
N GLU A 92 0.87 -26.04 25.11
CA GLU A 92 0.92 -27.12 24.15
C GLU A 92 0.42 -26.69 22.77
N LYS A 93 -0.49 -25.71 22.71
CA LYS A 93 -1.12 -25.29 21.45
C LYS A 93 -1.56 -23.85 21.55
N LEU A 94 -1.08 -23.03 20.60
CA LEU A 94 -1.56 -21.67 20.42
C LEU A 94 -2.33 -21.60 19.13
N THR A 95 -3.60 -21.20 19.19
CA THR A 95 -4.43 -20.98 18.02
C THR A 95 -4.86 -19.52 17.98
N ILE A 96 -4.61 -18.86 16.87
CA ILE A 96 -5.08 -17.51 16.62
C ILE A 96 -6.17 -17.59 15.56
N SER A 97 -7.39 -17.18 15.90
CA SER A 97 -8.54 -17.24 15.01
C SER A 97 -9.23 -15.90 14.91
N ASN A 98 -9.54 -15.46 13.69
CA ASN A 98 -10.35 -14.27 13.43
C ASN A 98 -9.84 -13.00 14.12
N GLN A 99 -8.54 -12.87 14.25
CA GLN A 99 -7.92 -11.66 14.77
C GLN A 99 -7.84 -10.61 13.68
N THR A 100 -7.96 -9.36 14.07
CA THR A 100 -7.86 -8.22 13.15
C THR A 100 -6.50 -7.58 13.26
N ALA A 101 -5.80 -7.48 12.15
CA ALA A 101 -4.57 -6.72 12.04
C ALA A 101 -4.86 -5.40 11.35
N THR A 102 -4.38 -4.31 11.92
CA THR A 102 -4.40 -2.99 11.27
C THR A 102 -3.08 -2.79 10.56
N ILE A 103 -3.14 -2.58 9.26
CA ILE A 103 -1.96 -2.31 8.44
C ILE A 103 -1.95 -0.82 8.16
N HIS A 104 -0.89 -0.16 8.62
CA HIS A 104 -0.76 1.29 8.49
C HIS A 104 -0.29 1.68 7.08
N THR A 105 -0.60 2.91 6.69
CA THR A 105 -0.14 3.42 5.40
C THR A 105 1.39 3.45 5.35
N LYS A 106 1.92 3.14 4.17
CA LYS A 106 3.36 3.21 3.90
C LYS A 106 3.77 4.52 3.26
N LEU A 107 2.81 5.37 2.87
CA LEU A 107 3.10 6.59 2.16
C LEU A 107 3.48 7.72 3.11
N GLN A 108 4.53 8.42 2.77
CA GLN A 108 5.01 9.62 3.47
C GLN A 108 5.28 10.72 2.46
N ALA A 109 5.28 11.96 2.92
CA ALA A 109 5.64 13.09 2.05
C ALA A 109 7.05 12.89 1.47
N GLY A 110 7.17 13.14 0.18
CA GLY A 110 8.41 12.93 -0.56
C GLY A 110 8.51 11.56 -1.25
N ASP A 111 7.66 10.62 -0.89
CA ASP A 111 7.65 9.30 -1.53
C ASP A 111 7.27 9.41 -3.01
N ARG A 112 7.83 8.50 -3.81
CA ARG A 112 7.49 8.38 -5.23
C ARG A 112 6.46 7.27 -5.40
N VAL A 113 5.48 7.53 -6.26
CA VAL A 113 4.41 6.57 -6.55
C VAL A 113 4.23 6.44 -8.05
N ALA A 114 3.81 5.25 -8.47
CA ALA A 114 3.38 5.00 -9.85
C ALA A 114 1.89 5.32 -9.94
N VAL A 115 1.52 6.07 -10.96
CA VAL A 115 0.14 6.49 -11.19
C VAL A 115 -0.23 6.26 -12.65
N GLN A 116 -1.53 6.13 -12.90
CA GLN A 116 -2.07 6.01 -14.24
C GLN A 116 -3.32 6.85 -14.38
N ALA A 117 -3.39 7.64 -15.43
CA ALA A 117 -4.58 8.42 -15.74
C ALA A 117 -5.70 7.52 -16.27
N PHE A 118 -6.92 7.77 -15.80
CA PHE A 118 -8.09 7.15 -16.42
C PHE A 118 -8.47 7.86 -17.71
N PRO A 119 -9.12 7.15 -18.64
CA PRO A 119 -9.68 7.78 -19.82
C PRO A 119 -10.59 8.95 -19.44
N GLY A 120 -10.40 10.11 -20.09
CA GLY A 120 -11.09 11.33 -19.72
C GLY A 120 -10.23 12.32 -18.93
N GLY A 121 -9.09 11.88 -18.39
CA GLY A 121 -8.05 12.74 -17.82
C GLY A 121 -8.37 13.44 -16.51
N GLN A 122 -9.47 13.07 -15.84
CA GLN A 122 -9.88 13.75 -14.61
C GLN A 122 -9.54 12.99 -13.34
N GLN A 123 -9.21 11.71 -13.45
CA GLN A 123 -8.86 10.88 -12.31
C GLN A 123 -7.57 10.12 -12.57
N TYR A 124 -6.84 9.89 -11.50
CA TYR A 124 -5.60 9.11 -11.52
C TYR A 124 -5.70 7.96 -10.53
N LEU A 125 -5.25 6.79 -10.97
CA LEU A 125 -5.09 5.63 -10.09
C LEU A 125 -3.68 5.66 -9.51
N VAL A 126 -3.58 5.69 -8.19
CA VAL A 126 -2.31 5.53 -7.48
C VAL A 126 -2.09 4.04 -7.24
N ILE A 127 -1.09 3.49 -7.93
CA ILE A 127 -0.90 2.04 -8.02
C ILE A 127 -0.06 1.51 -6.86
N ASP A 128 1.12 2.10 -6.65
CA ASP A 128 2.05 1.63 -5.63
C ASP A 128 3.16 2.65 -5.37
N LYS A 129 3.81 2.48 -4.22
CA LYS A 129 5.04 3.18 -3.91
C LYS A 129 6.16 2.57 -4.73
N VAL A 130 7.01 3.42 -5.31
CA VAL A 130 8.15 2.98 -6.10
C VAL A 130 9.44 3.54 -5.54
N VAL A 131 10.53 2.83 -5.79
CA VAL A 131 11.86 3.26 -5.41
C VAL A 131 12.67 3.44 -6.69
N VAL A 132 13.19 4.64 -6.88
CA VAL A 132 14.03 4.93 -8.05
C VAL A 132 15.45 4.49 -7.72
N MET A 133 15.92 3.46 -8.40
CA MET A 133 17.26 2.91 -8.20
C MET A 133 18.30 3.77 -8.91
N GLY A 134 19.40 4.07 -8.22
CA GLY A 134 20.50 4.84 -8.79
C GLY A 134 20.25 6.33 -8.93
N GLY A 135 19.22 6.83 -8.28
CA GLY A 135 18.91 8.27 -8.30
C GLY A 135 19.49 9.02 -7.11
#